data_f3a8ac903e913c9cdb772775d2c4ee98
#
_entry.id   f3a8ac903e913c9cdb772775d2c4ee98
#
_cell.length_a   1.000
_cell.length_b   1.000
_cell.length_c   1.000
_cell.angle_alpha   90.00
_cell.angle_beta   90.00
_cell.angle_gamma   90.00
#
_symmetry.space_group_name_H-M   'P 1'
#
loop_
_entity.id
_entity.type
_entity.pdbx_description
1 polymer ?
#
loop_
_entity_poly.entity_id
_entity_poly.type
_entity_poly.pdbx_seq_one_letter_code
_entity_poly.pdbx_strand_id
1 'polypeptide(L)'
;DLPGSMRAVINRPVYSADGINKLLNPGDRLVMKYTSKVSQGAARIFAVGLIIIKAYGISINLGSGVASPLGMVGVGADSVDTHFFQRFGEASLLAVLSASAATMNVSDEEQFNSLSMYRSGIADSFTDSARDSLKQHTNLAPTLRVGQGKEITVFVAKDINFDKVYSELL
;
A
#
# COMPACT_ATOMS: atom_id res chain seq x y z
N ASP A 1 5.24 -2.18 -6.84
CA ASP A 1 3.98 -2.17 -7.59
C ASP A 1 3.85 -0.88 -8.39
N LEU A 2 3.28 -1.00 -9.59
CA LEU A 2 3.08 0.12 -10.50
C LEU A 2 1.82 0.91 -10.14
N PRO A 3 1.80 2.25 -10.33
CA PRO A 3 0.57 3.01 -10.24
C PRO A 3 -0.41 2.50 -11.32
N GLY A 4 -1.69 2.45 -10.97
CA GLY A 4 -2.68 1.89 -11.86
C GLY A 4 -4.03 2.56 -11.74
N SER A 5 -4.98 2.05 -12.51
CA SER A 5 -6.38 2.45 -12.44
C SER A 5 -7.22 1.31 -11.87
N MET A 6 -8.21 1.66 -11.08
CA MET A 6 -9.23 0.76 -10.58
C MET A 6 -10.60 1.23 -11.04
N ARG A 7 -11.56 0.31 -11.05
CA ARG A 7 -12.93 0.60 -11.44
C ARG A 7 -13.85 0.28 -10.28
N ALA A 8 -14.87 1.14 -10.09
CA ALA A 8 -15.96 0.87 -9.18
C ALA A 8 -17.27 1.02 -9.95
N VAL A 9 -18.35 0.54 -9.35
CA VAL A 9 -19.70 0.62 -9.88
C VAL A 9 -20.56 1.36 -8.86
N ILE A 10 -21.36 2.30 -9.33
CA ILE A 10 -22.35 2.99 -8.49
C ILE A 10 -23.39 1.99 -8.06
N ASN A 11 -23.56 1.77 -6.76
CA ASN A 11 -24.51 0.80 -6.20
C ASN A 11 -25.87 1.41 -5.85
N ARG A 12 -25.93 2.74 -5.67
CA ARG A 12 -27.14 3.46 -5.31
C ARG A 12 -27.36 4.67 -6.24
N PRO A 13 -28.62 5.06 -6.51
CA PRO A 13 -28.88 6.25 -7.28
C PRO A 13 -28.37 7.49 -6.52
N VAL A 14 -27.74 8.40 -7.24
CA VAL A 14 -27.26 9.68 -6.69
C VAL A 14 -28.16 10.79 -7.23
N TYR A 15 -28.68 11.63 -6.35
CA TYR A 15 -29.56 12.74 -6.68
C TYR A 15 -28.80 14.07 -6.57
N SER A 16 -29.36 15.11 -7.19
CA SER A 16 -28.92 16.50 -7.02
C SER A 16 -29.09 16.97 -5.56
N ALA A 17 -28.47 18.08 -5.23
CA ALA A 17 -28.52 18.63 -3.86
C ALA A 17 -29.95 18.95 -3.38
N ASP A 18 -30.87 19.28 -4.31
CA ASP A 18 -32.29 19.49 -4.06
C ASP A 18 -33.10 18.18 -3.93
N GLY A 19 -32.48 17.05 -4.23
CA GLY A 19 -33.09 15.70 -4.16
C GLY A 19 -34.06 15.36 -5.30
N ILE A 20 -34.26 16.28 -6.28
CA ILE A 20 -35.28 16.14 -7.32
C ILE A 20 -34.74 15.38 -8.51
N ASN A 21 -33.56 15.76 -9.01
CA ASN A 21 -32.99 15.20 -10.23
C ASN A 21 -32.06 14.03 -9.94
N LYS A 22 -32.30 12.89 -10.60
CA LYS A 22 -31.42 11.73 -10.52
C LYS A 22 -30.22 11.92 -11.45
N LEU A 23 -29.04 12.10 -10.89
CA LEU A 23 -27.80 12.39 -11.62
C LEU A 23 -27.07 11.13 -12.07
N LEU A 24 -26.95 10.13 -11.19
CA LEU A 24 -26.27 8.87 -11.47
C LEU A 24 -27.17 7.68 -11.21
N ASN A 25 -27.04 6.67 -12.04
CA ASN A 25 -27.78 5.42 -11.93
C ASN A 25 -26.90 4.32 -11.29
N PRO A 26 -27.53 3.37 -10.59
CA PRO A 26 -26.85 2.12 -10.28
C PRO A 26 -26.37 1.47 -11.58
N GLY A 27 -25.11 0.98 -11.57
CA GLY A 27 -24.46 0.44 -12.76
C GLY A 27 -23.55 1.40 -13.51
N ASP A 28 -23.64 2.71 -13.27
CA ASP A 28 -22.66 3.67 -13.80
C ASP A 28 -21.27 3.33 -13.26
N ARG A 29 -20.25 3.53 -14.09
CA ARG A 29 -18.87 3.12 -13.78
C ARG A 29 -18.02 4.30 -13.36
N LEU A 30 -17.28 4.15 -12.27
CA LEU A 30 -16.29 5.11 -11.81
C LEU A 30 -14.90 4.58 -12.11
N VAL A 31 -14.10 5.36 -12.81
CA VAL A 31 -12.68 5.09 -13.04
C VAL A 31 -11.88 5.94 -12.08
N MET A 32 -10.99 5.30 -11.36
CA MET A 32 -10.14 5.91 -10.35
C MET A 32 -8.68 5.61 -10.63
N LYS A 33 -7.80 6.49 -10.19
CA LYS A 33 -6.36 6.27 -10.18
C LYS A 33 -5.89 6.11 -8.74
N TYR A 34 -5.05 5.12 -8.50
CA TYR A 34 -4.42 4.94 -7.19
C TYR A 34 -2.91 5.17 -7.26
N THR A 35 -2.33 5.57 -6.13
CA THR A 35 -0.89 5.67 -6.00
C THR A 35 -0.33 4.39 -5.40
N SER A 36 0.79 3.92 -5.97
CA SER A 36 1.52 2.74 -5.49
C SER A 36 2.55 3.07 -4.41
N LYS A 37 2.83 4.34 -4.17
CA LYS A 37 3.77 4.76 -3.12
C LYS A 37 3.13 4.57 -1.76
N VAL A 38 3.49 3.48 -1.10
CA VAL A 38 3.01 3.13 0.24
C VAL A 38 4.17 3.31 1.22
N SER A 39 3.97 4.16 2.21
CA SER A 39 4.94 4.35 3.29
C SER A 39 4.84 3.22 4.32
N GLN A 40 5.92 2.99 5.07
CA GLN A 40 5.88 2.06 6.20
C GLN A 40 4.82 2.48 7.21
N GLY A 41 4.05 1.51 7.70
CA GLY A 41 2.93 1.76 8.61
C GLY A 41 1.63 2.21 7.94
N ALA A 42 1.61 2.45 6.62
CA ALA A 42 0.38 2.75 5.92
C ALA A 42 -0.52 1.51 5.84
N ALA A 43 -1.80 1.71 6.17
CA ALA A 43 -2.84 0.70 6.04
C ALA A 43 -3.91 1.10 5.02
N ARG A 44 -3.65 2.14 4.22
CA ARG A 44 -4.60 2.71 3.27
C ARG A 44 -3.95 3.05 1.95
N ILE A 45 -4.70 2.87 0.86
CA ILE A 45 -4.31 3.23 -0.49
C ILE A 45 -4.99 4.56 -0.83
N PHE A 46 -4.21 5.55 -1.23
CA PHE A 46 -4.76 6.80 -1.72
C PHE A 46 -5.25 6.62 -3.16
N ALA A 47 -6.51 6.99 -3.39
CA ALA A 47 -7.13 6.91 -4.69
C ALA A 47 -7.91 8.21 -5.00
N VAL A 48 -7.95 8.56 -6.27
CA VAL A 48 -8.69 9.72 -6.79
C VAL A 48 -9.64 9.24 -7.88
N GLY A 49 -10.91 9.60 -7.75
CA GLY A 49 -11.91 9.39 -8.79
C GLY A 49 -11.64 10.35 -9.94
N LEU A 50 -11.43 9.83 -11.13
CA LEU A 50 -11.13 10.62 -12.32
C LEU A 50 -12.39 10.91 -13.13
N ILE A 51 -13.08 9.86 -13.55
CA ILE A 51 -14.16 9.95 -14.54
C ILE A 51 -15.28 9.00 -14.14
N ILE A 52 -16.52 9.49 -14.25
CA ILE A 52 -17.72 8.64 -14.22
C ILE A 52 -18.15 8.39 -15.67
N ILE A 53 -18.36 7.13 -16.01
CA ILE A 53 -18.85 6.71 -17.32
C ILE A 53 -20.28 6.20 -17.14
N LYS A 54 -21.22 6.87 -17.74
CA LYS A 54 -22.64 6.48 -17.74
C LYS A 54 -22.91 5.39 -18.79
N ALA A 55 -24.05 4.70 -18.64
CA ALA A 55 -24.44 3.59 -19.53
C ALA A 55 -24.50 4.00 -21.01
N TYR A 56 -24.78 5.26 -21.31
CA TYR A 56 -24.86 5.77 -22.68
C TYR A 56 -23.52 6.29 -23.23
N GLY A 57 -22.40 6.01 -22.59
CA GLY A 57 -21.07 6.43 -23.04
C GLY A 57 -20.67 7.86 -22.63
N ILE A 58 -21.51 8.57 -21.92
CA ILE A 58 -21.22 9.93 -21.42
C ILE A 58 -20.17 9.83 -20.32
N SER A 59 -19.11 10.62 -20.42
CA SER A 59 -18.07 10.70 -19.41
C SER A 59 -18.12 12.04 -18.67
N ILE A 60 -18.10 11.97 -17.35
CA ILE A 60 -18.13 13.12 -16.44
C ILE A 60 -16.83 13.17 -15.68
N ASN A 61 -16.09 14.26 -15.77
CA ASN A 61 -14.84 14.45 -15.04
C ASN A 61 -15.15 14.77 -13.56
N LEU A 62 -14.65 13.93 -12.66
CA LEU A 62 -14.91 14.05 -11.23
C LEU A 62 -13.77 14.76 -10.47
N GLY A 63 -12.52 14.33 -10.68
CA GLY A 63 -11.34 14.92 -10.04
C GLY A 63 -11.38 14.95 -8.51
N SER A 64 -12.01 13.97 -7.87
CA SER A 64 -12.35 13.99 -6.45
C SER A 64 -11.68 12.85 -5.68
N GLY A 65 -11.34 13.11 -4.41
CA GLY A 65 -10.73 12.12 -3.53
C GLY A 65 -11.70 10.98 -3.16
N VAL A 66 -11.15 9.80 -3.01
CA VAL A 66 -11.87 8.62 -2.53
C VAL A 66 -11.65 8.46 -1.04
N ALA A 67 -12.68 8.09 -0.32
CA ALA A 67 -12.64 7.79 1.10
C ALA A 67 -13.28 6.44 1.41
N SER A 68 -13.02 5.94 2.61
CA SER A 68 -13.74 4.80 3.16
C SER A 68 -15.19 5.19 3.52
N PRO A 69 -16.09 4.22 3.74
CA PRO A 69 -17.47 4.50 4.17
C PRO A 69 -17.55 5.35 5.45
N LEU A 70 -16.53 5.30 6.29
CA LEU A 70 -16.41 6.10 7.52
C LEU A 70 -15.85 7.53 7.29
N GLY A 71 -15.68 7.96 6.03
CA GLY A 71 -15.18 9.29 5.70
C GLY A 71 -13.67 9.49 5.78
N MET A 72 -12.92 8.46 6.12
CA MET A 72 -11.45 8.56 6.17
C MET A 72 -10.85 8.50 4.76
N VAL A 73 -9.94 9.41 4.45
CA VAL A 73 -9.30 9.49 3.13
C VAL A 73 -8.60 8.18 2.75
N GLY A 74 -8.77 7.78 1.50
CA GLY A 74 -8.21 6.57 0.93
C GLY A 74 -9.01 5.30 1.22
N VAL A 75 -8.70 4.24 0.49
CA VAL A 75 -9.31 2.93 0.64
C VAL A 75 -8.50 2.12 1.65
N GLY A 76 -9.12 1.63 2.71
CA GLY A 76 -8.46 0.78 3.70
C GLY A 76 -8.06 -0.57 3.09
N ALA A 77 -6.88 -1.06 3.40
CA ALA A 77 -6.45 -2.39 3.02
C ALA A 77 -7.16 -3.46 3.87
N ASP A 78 -7.44 -4.60 3.26
CA ASP A 78 -7.99 -5.76 3.97
C ASP A 78 -6.87 -6.59 4.60
N SER A 79 -5.68 -6.57 3.99
CA SER A 79 -4.48 -7.15 4.56
C SER A 79 -3.26 -6.31 4.22
N VAL A 80 -2.32 -6.28 5.16
CA VAL A 80 -1.04 -5.58 5.05
C VAL A 80 0.06 -6.60 5.24
N ASP A 81 0.83 -6.87 4.19
CA ASP A 81 2.02 -7.70 4.28
C ASP A 81 3.24 -6.80 4.48
N THR A 82 3.82 -6.87 5.65
CA THR A 82 5.00 -6.08 6.03
C THR A 82 6.30 -6.71 5.57
N HIS A 83 6.27 -7.87 4.92
CA HIS A 83 7.43 -8.64 4.49
C HIS A 83 8.42 -8.93 5.64
N PHE A 84 7.88 -9.24 6.82
CA PHE A 84 8.68 -9.42 8.04
C PHE A 84 9.83 -10.40 7.86
N PHE A 85 9.57 -11.59 7.31
CA PHE A 85 10.60 -12.61 7.10
C PHE A 85 11.64 -12.19 6.06
N GLN A 86 11.24 -11.46 5.01
CA GLN A 86 12.19 -10.94 4.03
C GLN A 86 13.06 -9.82 4.60
N ARG A 87 12.53 -9.05 5.54
CA ARG A 87 13.24 -7.92 6.15
C ARG A 87 14.19 -8.34 7.26
N PHE A 88 13.81 -9.34 8.05
CA PHE A 88 14.52 -9.70 9.28
C PHE A 88 15.04 -11.12 9.30
N GLY A 89 14.52 -12.02 8.46
CA GLY A 89 14.83 -13.45 8.53
C GLY A 89 16.30 -13.75 8.30
N GLU A 90 16.90 -13.19 7.26
CA GLU A 90 18.32 -13.40 6.94
C GLU A 90 19.21 -12.80 8.03
N ALA A 91 18.94 -11.59 8.46
CA ALA A 91 19.72 -10.92 9.50
C ALA A 91 19.62 -11.63 10.84
N SER A 92 18.44 -12.15 11.20
CA SER A 92 18.27 -12.94 12.42
C SER A 92 19.05 -14.24 12.37
N LEU A 93 19.04 -14.93 11.23
CA LEU A 93 19.81 -16.16 11.05
C LEU A 93 21.32 -15.90 11.18
N LEU A 94 21.81 -14.86 10.50
CA LEU A 94 23.22 -14.47 10.57
C LEU A 94 23.63 -14.05 11.99
N ALA A 95 22.77 -13.36 12.72
CA ALA A 95 23.02 -12.99 14.11
C ALA A 95 23.15 -14.22 15.03
N VAL A 96 22.32 -15.24 14.84
CA VAL A 96 22.41 -16.50 15.59
C VAL A 96 23.71 -17.25 15.24
N LEU A 97 24.09 -17.28 13.98
CA LEU A 97 25.36 -17.89 13.54
C LEU A 97 26.57 -17.14 14.11
N SER A 98 26.53 -15.82 14.11
CA SER A 98 27.57 -14.98 14.74
C SER A 98 27.73 -15.29 16.23
N ALA A 99 26.62 -15.32 16.97
CA ALA A 99 26.62 -15.62 18.40
C ALA A 99 27.16 -17.03 18.68
N SER A 100 26.76 -18.04 17.89
CA SER A 100 27.23 -19.40 18.02
C SER A 100 28.73 -19.56 17.72
N ALA A 101 29.22 -18.86 16.69
CA ALA A 101 30.66 -18.85 16.35
C ALA A 101 31.50 -18.22 17.49
N ALA A 102 31.00 -17.14 18.09
CA ALA A 102 31.68 -16.46 19.19
C ALA A 102 31.75 -17.30 20.48
N THR A 103 30.72 -18.15 20.75
CA THR A 103 30.58 -18.87 22.01
C THR A 103 31.13 -20.33 21.94
N MET A 104 31.51 -20.83 20.77
CA MET A 104 32.04 -22.16 20.63
C MET A 104 33.41 -22.29 21.36
N ASN A 105 33.37 -23.03 22.48
CA ASN A 105 34.56 -23.48 23.21
C ASN A 105 35.50 -22.36 23.73
N VAL A 106 34.95 -21.37 24.41
CA VAL A 106 35.77 -20.39 25.13
C VAL A 106 36.14 -20.99 26.49
N SER A 107 37.32 -21.62 26.58
CA SER A 107 37.98 -21.86 27.86
C SER A 107 38.86 -20.67 28.19
N ASP A 108 38.91 -20.28 29.47
CA ASP A 108 39.54 -19.04 29.98
C ASP A 108 41.04 -18.92 29.62
N GLU A 109 41.69 -20.01 29.23
CA GLU A 109 43.12 -20.04 28.87
C GLU A 109 43.43 -19.72 27.40
N GLU A 110 42.41 -19.64 26.51
CA GLU A 110 42.63 -19.45 25.07
C GLU A 110 42.34 -18.03 24.54
N GLN A 111 42.18 -17.05 25.41
CA GLN A 111 41.76 -15.72 25.06
C GLN A 111 42.71 -14.94 24.09
N PHE A 112 43.92 -15.40 23.92
CA PHE A 112 44.94 -14.79 23.06
C PHE A 112 45.54 -15.74 22.01
N ASN A 113 44.86 -16.83 21.68
CA ASN A 113 45.34 -17.77 20.68
C ASN A 113 44.86 -17.40 19.28
N SER A 114 45.62 -17.70 18.24
CA SER A 114 45.26 -17.47 16.82
C SER A 114 43.88 -18.02 16.43
N LEU A 115 43.42 -19.07 17.12
CA LEU A 115 42.11 -19.67 16.94
C LEU A 115 40.98 -18.78 17.44
N SER A 116 41.16 -18.07 18.54
CA SER A 116 40.17 -17.11 19.07
C SER A 116 40.03 -15.89 18.17
N MET A 117 41.15 -15.39 17.61
CA MET A 117 41.14 -14.31 16.62
C MET A 117 40.44 -14.72 15.31
N TYR A 118 40.64 -15.97 14.86
CA TYR A 118 39.94 -16.47 13.67
C TYR A 118 38.42 -16.59 13.89
N ARG A 119 38.00 -17.06 15.07
CA ARG A 119 36.58 -17.17 15.45
C ARG A 119 35.92 -15.81 15.57
N SER A 120 36.60 -14.84 16.20
CA SER A 120 36.07 -13.47 16.28
C SER A 120 35.94 -12.85 14.90
N GLY A 121 36.91 -13.05 14.00
CA GLY A 121 36.83 -12.58 12.63
C GLY A 121 35.66 -13.17 11.84
N ILE A 122 35.36 -14.46 12.06
CA ILE A 122 34.16 -15.11 11.48
C ILE A 122 32.87 -14.49 12.08
N ALA A 123 32.80 -14.34 13.39
CA ALA A 123 31.65 -13.75 14.06
C ALA A 123 31.39 -12.30 13.62
N ASP A 124 32.45 -11.51 13.48
CA ASP A 124 32.37 -10.14 12.97
C ASP A 124 31.88 -10.11 11.52
N SER A 125 32.38 -11.02 10.67
CA SER A 125 31.93 -11.13 9.28
C SER A 125 30.43 -11.47 9.17
N PHE A 126 29.92 -12.36 10.01
CA PHE A 126 28.48 -12.65 10.07
C PHE A 126 27.68 -11.46 10.60
N THR A 127 28.20 -10.75 11.59
CA THR A 127 27.58 -9.55 12.15
C THR A 127 27.47 -8.44 11.11
N ASP A 128 28.54 -8.19 10.37
CA ASP A 128 28.55 -7.18 9.31
C ASP A 128 27.61 -7.58 8.15
N SER A 129 27.60 -8.84 7.76
CA SER A 129 26.65 -9.37 6.78
C SER A 129 25.20 -9.20 7.25
N ALA A 130 24.90 -9.44 8.54
CA ALA A 130 23.58 -9.23 9.11
C ALA A 130 23.18 -7.74 9.08
N ARG A 131 24.10 -6.84 9.40
CA ARG A 131 23.87 -5.39 9.32
C ARG A 131 23.60 -4.92 7.90
N ASP A 132 24.33 -5.44 6.92
CA ASP A 132 24.16 -5.07 5.52
C ASP A 132 22.85 -5.64 4.95
N SER A 133 22.47 -6.86 5.31
CA SER A 133 21.18 -7.45 4.99
C SER A 133 20.04 -6.59 5.55
N LEU A 134 20.13 -6.17 6.82
CA LEU A 134 19.14 -5.27 7.41
C LEU A 134 19.04 -3.94 6.65
N LYS A 135 20.15 -3.31 6.30
CA LYS A 135 20.15 -2.04 5.55
C LYS A 135 19.46 -2.19 4.19
N GLN A 136 19.73 -3.27 3.47
CA GLN A 136 19.15 -3.52 2.15
C GLN A 136 17.64 -3.75 2.22
N HIS A 137 17.17 -4.50 3.23
CA HIS A 137 15.77 -4.93 3.32
C HIS A 137 14.89 -4.03 4.21
N THR A 138 15.47 -3.12 4.98
CA THR A 138 14.71 -2.21 5.86
C THR A 138 13.75 -1.30 5.08
N ASN A 139 14.08 -0.95 3.84
CA ASN A 139 13.29 -0.06 2.99
C ASN A 139 12.23 -0.76 2.14
N LEU A 140 12.01 -2.07 2.31
CA LEU A 140 10.95 -2.76 1.62
C LEU A 140 9.58 -2.17 2.02
N ALA A 141 8.88 -1.63 1.02
CA ALA A 141 7.53 -1.10 1.23
C ALA A 141 6.54 -2.25 1.51
N PRO A 142 5.56 -2.05 2.41
CA PRO A 142 4.54 -3.06 2.65
C PRO A 142 3.65 -3.24 1.43
N THR A 143 3.14 -4.46 1.23
CA THR A 143 2.13 -4.75 0.22
C THR A 143 0.74 -4.64 0.83
N LEU A 144 -0.07 -3.74 0.29
CA LEU A 144 -1.46 -3.57 0.68
C LEU A 144 -2.36 -4.33 -0.29
N ARG A 145 -3.24 -5.17 0.22
CA ARG A 145 -4.25 -5.89 -0.57
C ARG A 145 -5.64 -5.35 -0.26
N VAL A 146 -6.40 -5.06 -1.32
CA VAL A 146 -7.81 -4.65 -1.24
C VAL A 146 -8.61 -5.65 -2.04
N GLY A 147 -9.59 -6.27 -1.41
CA GLY A 147 -10.50 -7.22 -2.02
C GLY A 147 -11.47 -6.55 -2.99
N GLN A 148 -11.94 -7.31 -3.97
CA GLN A 148 -13.01 -6.88 -4.85
C GLN A 148 -14.33 -6.75 -4.07
N GLY A 149 -15.20 -5.82 -4.51
CA GLY A 149 -16.50 -5.58 -3.87
C GLY A 149 -16.44 -4.70 -2.63
N LYS A 150 -15.29 -4.12 -2.30
CA LYS A 150 -15.18 -3.20 -1.17
C LYS A 150 -15.95 -1.91 -1.43
N GLU A 151 -16.77 -1.53 -0.47
CA GLU A 151 -17.53 -0.28 -0.51
C GLU A 151 -16.61 0.93 -0.30
N ILE A 152 -16.78 1.94 -1.14
CA ILE A 152 -16.04 3.20 -1.08
C ILE A 152 -17.00 4.37 -1.17
N THR A 153 -16.64 5.49 -0.59
CA THR A 153 -17.35 6.77 -0.71
C THR A 153 -16.48 7.76 -1.47
N VAL A 154 -17.09 8.52 -2.35
CA VAL A 154 -16.39 9.56 -3.10
C VAL A 154 -16.92 10.91 -2.66
N PHE A 155 -16.03 11.79 -2.19
CA PHE A 155 -16.38 13.16 -1.88
C PHE A 155 -16.22 14.01 -3.13
N VAL A 156 -17.30 14.64 -3.55
CA VAL A 156 -17.28 15.59 -4.66
C VAL A 156 -16.78 16.93 -4.13
N ALA A 157 -15.57 17.32 -4.53
CA ALA A 157 -14.91 18.53 -4.05
C ALA A 157 -15.24 19.78 -4.90
N LYS A 158 -15.88 19.61 -6.05
CA LYS A 158 -16.24 20.69 -6.97
C LYS A 158 -17.66 20.49 -7.46
N ASP A 159 -18.34 21.59 -7.70
CA ASP A 159 -19.64 21.55 -8.36
C ASP A 159 -19.50 20.97 -9.76
N ILE A 160 -20.35 20.01 -10.07
CA ILE A 160 -20.42 19.37 -11.38
C ILE A 160 -21.73 19.80 -12.02
N ASN A 161 -21.62 20.56 -13.11
CA ASN A 161 -22.80 20.98 -13.87
C ASN A 161 -23.20 19.84 -14.82
N PHE A 162 -24.21 19.10 -14.45
CA PHE A 162 -24.73 18.00 -15.25
C PHE A 162 -25.52 18.49 -16.49
N ASP A 163 -26.09 19.70 -16.47
CA ASP A 163 -26.82 20.24 -17.62
C ASP A 163 -25.90 20.48 -18.82
N LYS A 164 -24.68 20.98 -18.58
CA LYS A 164 -23.67 21.11 -19.63
C LYS A 164 -23.29 19.74 -20.24
N VAL A 165 -23.21 18.73 -19.42
CA VAL A 165 -22.86 17.37 -19.88
C VAL A 165 -23.98 16.78 -20.74
N TYR A 166 -25.21 17.15 -20.51
CA TYR A 166 -26.36 16.71 -21.32
C TYR A 166 -26.61 17.57 -22.56
N SER A 167 -26.30 18.88 -22.51
CA SER A 167 -26.48 19.80 -23.65
C SER A 167 -25.43 19.63 -24.75
N GLU A 168 -24.27 19.09 -24.48
CA GLU A 168 -23.25 18.74 -25.48
C GLU A 168 -23.59 17.48 -26.30
N LEU A 169 -24.72 16.83 -26.02
CA LEU A 169 -25.18 15.60 -26.64
C LEU A 169 -26.41 15.78 -27.56
N LEU A 170 -26.96 16.97 -27.60
CA LEU A 170 -28.06 17.38 -28.50
C LEU A 170 -27.54 18.22 -29.66
#